data_b0a48f1291070b353afe2f4e772a958b
#
_entry.id   b0a48f1291070b353afe2f4e772a958b
#
_cell.length_a   1.000
_cell.length_b   1.000
_cell.length_c   1.000
_cell.angle_alpha   90.00
_cell.angle_beta   90.00
_cell.angle_gamma   90.00
#
_symmetry.space_group_name_H-M   'P 1'
#
loop_
_entity.id
_entity.type
_entity.pdbx_description
1 polymer ?
#
loop_
_entity_poly.entity_id
_entity_poly.type
_entity_poly.pdbx_seq_one_letter_code
_entity_poly.pdbx_strand_id
1 'polypeptide(L)'
;MFHLITGGSGSGKSEYAEQKLMEYASHSKRNKKRYYIATMMPFGKETEEKIARHRRLRAGKGFETIECYTDLKKAAEVLQTKETGSVLLECMSNLVANEMFQEDGAHENTVEVVMEGVHRLREQAGNLV
;
A
#
# COMPACT_ATOMS: atom_id res chain seq x y z
N MET A 1 -14.62 -1.50 -0.07
CA MET A 1 -14.50 -0.70 -1.31
C MET A 1 -13.08 -0.75 -1.85
N PHE A 2 -12.95 -0.83 -3.14
CA PHE A 2 -11.65 -0.77 -3.81
C PHE A 2 -11.56 0.52 -4.63
N HIS A 3 -10.48 1.30 -4.43
CA HIS A 3 -10.32 2.58 -5.08
C HIS A 3 -8.92 2.71 -5.67
N LEU A 4 -8.80 2.82 -6.98
CA LEU A 4 -7.54 2.99 -7.68
C LEU A 4 -7.35 4.48 -8.02
N ILE A 5 -6.22 5.05 -7.59
CA ILE A 5 -5.89 6.45 -7.82
C ILE A 5 -4.67 6.54 -8.71
N THR A 6 -4.78 7.27 -9.80
CA THR A 6 -3.69 7.47 -10.76
C THR A 6 -3.38 8.96 -10.90
N GLY A 7 -2.14 9.24 -11.25
CA GLY A 7 -1.68 10.61 -11.45
C GLY A 7 -0.17 10.66 -11.60
N GLY A 8 0.34 11.78 -12.10
CA GLY A 8 1.77 12.00 -12.23
C GLY A 8 2.47 12.20 -10.90
N SER A 9 3.80 12.10 -10.92
CA SER A 9 4.62 12.42 -9.76
C SER A 9 4.41 13.88 -9.35
N GLY A 10 4.23 14.11 -8.05
CA GLY A 10 4.01 15.46 -7.53
C GLY A 10 2.63 16.05 -7.79
N SER A 11 1.66 15.25 -8.23
CA SER A 11 0.29 15.70 -8.51
C SER A 11 -0.63 15.80 -7.29
N GLY A 12 -0.14 15.43 -6.10
CA GLY A 12 -0.96 15.38 -4.89
C GLY A 12 -1.72 14.08 -4.71
N LYS A 13 -1.34 13.05 -5.45
CA LYS A 13 -1.97 11.74 -5.46
C LYS A 13 -1.98 11.08 -4.08
N SER A 14 -0.87 11.14 -3.35
CA SER A 14 -0.74 10.56 -2.01
C SER A 14 -1.69 11.21 -1.00
N GLU A 15 -1.75 12.54 -1.00
CA GLU A 15 -2.65 13.27 -0.10
C GLU A 15 -4.11 12.96 -0.42
N TYR A 16 -4.46 12.91 -1.69
CA TYR A 16 -5.81 12.57 -2.14
C TYR A 16 -6.19 11.16 -1.70
N ALA A 17 -5.28 10.19 -1.86
CA ALA A 17 -5.50 8.80 -1.47
C ALA A 17 -5.73 8.69 0.05
N GLU A 18 -4.91 9.37 0.85
CA GLU A 18 -5.07 9.39 2.30
C GLU A 18 -6.42 10.00 2.71
N GLN A 19 -6.81 11.10 2.08
CA GLN A 19 -8.11 11.74 2.35
C GLN A 19 -9.27 10.81 2.05
N LYS A 20 -9.22 10.12 0.91
CA LYS A 20 -10.26 9.17 0.53
C LYS A 20 -10.36 8.01 1.52
N LEU A 21 -9.22 7.48 1.94
CA LEU A 21 -9.20 6.42 2.92
C LEU A 21 -9.77 6.88 4.27
N MET A 22 -9.45 8.10 4.69
CA MET A 22 -9.99 8.69 5.92
C MET A 22 -11.50 8.90 5.84
N GLU A 23 -12.03 9.32 4.69
CA GLU A 23 -13.47 9.43 4.47
C GLU A 23 -14.16 8.06 4.65
N TYR A 24 -13.63 7.02 4.03
CA TYR A 24 -14.18 5.68 4.13
C TYR A 24 -14.09 5.15 5.57
N ALA A 25 -12.99 5.43 6.26
CA ALA A 25 -12.80 5.01 7.63
C ALA A 25 -13.78 5.70 8.59
N SER A 26 -14.13 6.97 8.34
CA SER A 26 -15.07 7.71 9.19
C SER A 26 -16.50 7.18 9.13
N HIS A 27 -16.87 6.51 8.05
CA HIS A 27 -18.18 5.88 7.89
C HIS A 27 -18.26 4.48 8.50
N SER A 28 -17.13 3.94 8.96
CA SER A 28 -17.09 2.65 9.64
C SER A 28 -17.49 2.81 11.09
N LYS A 29 -18.46 2.01 11.53
CA LYS A 29 -18.94 2.03 12.93
C LYS A 29 -17.98 1.32 13.89
N ARG A 30 -16.89 0.73 13.39
CA ARG A 30 -15.91 0.00 14.19
C ARG A 30 -14.56 0.71 14.06
N ASN A 31 -13.88 0.90 15.20
CA ASN A 31 -12.51 1.40 15.24
C ASN A 31 -11.55 0.36 14.72
N LYS A 32 -11.60 0.07 13.42
CA LYS A 32 -10.67 -0.84 12.76
C LYS A 32 -9.40 -0.10 12.40
N LYS A 33 -8.29 -0.79 12.50
CA LYS A 33 -6.97 -0.23 12.22
C LYS A 33 -6.78 0.10 10.75
N ARG A 34 -5.95 1.10 10.51
CA ARG A 34 -5.53 1.54 9.17
C ARG A 34 -4.10 1.10 8.94
N TYR A 35 -3.85 0.52 7.78
CA TYR A 35 -2.54 0.02 7.39
C TYR A 35 -2.05 0.72 6.13
N TYR A 36 -0.76 0.96 6.10
CA TYR A 36 -0.07 1.51 4.94
C TYR A 36 0.92 0.46 4.44
N ILE A 37 0.77 0.04 3.19
CA ILE A 37 1.71 -0.88 2.56
C ILE A 37 2.67 -0.06 1.72
N ALA A 38 3.95 -0.07 2.12
CA ALA A 38 5.02 0.63 1.45
C ALA A 38 5.76 -0.32 0.53
N THR A 39 5.77 0.00 -0.76
CA THR A 39 6.41 -0.84 -1.79
C THR A 39 7.73 -0.27 -2.30
N MET A 40 8.09 0.95 -1.91
CA MET A 40 9.31 1.61 -2.37
C MET A 40 10.53 1.09 -1.62
N MET A 41 11.45 0.44 -2.36
CA MET A 41 12.72 0.00 -1.79
C MET A 41 13.63 1.20 -1.55
N PRO A 42 14.38 1.23 -0.41
CA PRO A 42 15.30 2.33 -0.12
C PRO A 42 16.58 2.21 -0.94
N PHE A 43 16.61 2.89 -2.09
CA PHE A 43 17.79 2.97 -2.94
C PHE A 43 18.35 4.39 -2.92
N GLY A 44 19.55 4.56 -2.35
CA GLY A 44 20.25 5.82 -2.36
C GLY A 44 19.54 6.92 -1.58
N LYS A 45 20.19 8.07 -1.53
CA LYS A 45 19.80 9.19 -0.67
C LYS A 45 18.46 9.82 -1.05
N GLU A 46 18.21 9.99 -2.36
CA GLU A 46 16.96 10.61 -2.84
C GLU A 46 15.74 9.77 -2.48
N THR A 47 15.83 8.46 -2.65
CA THR A 47 14.75 7.54 -2.31
C THR A 47 14.51 7.51 -0.81
N GLU A 48 15.59 7.50 -0.01
CA GLU A 48 15.49 7.53 1.45
C GLU A 48 14.81 8.81 1.94
N GLU A 49 15.15 9.96 1.34
CA GLU A 49 14.53 11.25 1.66
C GLU A 49 13.03 11.25 1.32
N LYS A 50 12.67 10.67 0.18
CA LYS A 50 11.27 10.54 -0.24
C LYS A 50 10.48 9.65 0.73
N ILE A 51 11.03 8.52 1.11
CA ILE A 51 10.44 7.62 2.10
C ILE A 51 10.26 8.32 3.45
N ALA A 52 11.28 9.03 3.91
CA ALA A 52 11.22 9.78 5.16
C ALA A 52 10.13 10.86 5.13
N ARG A 53 9.99 11.57 4.01
CA ARG A 53 8.95 12.58 3.83
C ARG A 53 7.56 11.96 3.89
N HIS A 54 7.34 10.83 3.22
CA HIS A 54 6.07 10.11 3.27
C HIS A 54 5.73 9.63 4.68
N ARG A 55 6.72 9.13 5.42
CA ARG A 55 6.55 8.73 6.81
C ARG A 55 6.12 9.91 7.69
N ARG A 56 6.75 11.08 7.50
CA ARG A 56 6.38 12.30 8.24
C ARG A 56 4.95 12.75 7.96
N LEU A 57 4.54 12.69 6.69
CA LEU A 57 3.18 13.07 6.30
C LEU A 57 2.11 12.15 6.89
N ARG A 58 2.45 10.89 7.14
CA ARG A 58 1.53 9.91 7.75
C ARG A 58 1.57 9.92 9.28
N ALA A 59 2.60 10.51 9.87
CA ALA A 59 2.76 10.55 11.33
C ALA A 59 1.54 11.21 11.96
N GLY A 60 0.99 10.59 13.01
CA GLY A 60 -0.19 11.09 13.69
C GLY A 60 -1.53 10.78 13.03
N LYS A 61 -1.54 10.13 11.88
CA LYS A 61 -2.79 9.76 11.16
C LYS A 61 -3.30 8.35 11.50
N GLY A 62 -2.64 7.66 12.39
CA GLY A 62 -3.08 6.35 12.89
C GLY A 62 -2.81 5.18 11.96
N PHE A 63 -1.85 5.30 11.05
CA PHE A 63 -1.44 4.20 10.18
C PHE A 63 -0.38 3.33 10.82
N GLU A 64 -0.52 2.02 10.66
CA GLU A 64 0.58 1.08 10.87
C GLU A 64 1.19 0.76 9.50
N THR A 65 2.50 0.76 9.40
CA THR A 65 3.22 0.53 8.14
C THR A 65 3.65 -0.92 8.01
N ILE A 66 3.40 -1.50 6.84
CA ILE A 66 3.92 -2.81 6.42
C ILE A 66 4.78 -2.56 5.19
N GLU A 67 6.06 -2.92 5.27
CA GLU A 67 6.94 -2.86 4.10
C GLU A 67 6.81 -4.15 3.32
N CYS A 68 6.46 -4.04 2.03
CA CYS A 68 6.27 -5.19 1.15
C CYS A 68 6.74 -4.82 -0.26
N TYR A 69 7.92 -5.29 -0.61
CA TYR A 69 8.55 -4.92 -1.88
C TYR A 69 8.22 -5.88 -3.01
N THR A 70 7.98 -7.14 -2.68
CA THR A 70 7.57 -8.18 -3.62
C THR A 70 6.55 -9.10 -2.93
N ASP A 71 5.84 -9.89 -3.73
CA ASP A 71 4.85 -10.86 -3.25
C ASP A 71 3.84 -10.25 -2.27
N LEU A 72 2.97 -9.42 -2.80
CA LEU A 72 1.95 -8.68 -2.03
C LEU A 72 1.08 -9.60 -1.16
N LYS A 73 0.94 -10.86 -1.53
CA LYS A 73 0.22 -11.86 -0.74
C LYS A 73 0.77 -11.99 0.68
N LYS A 74 2.07 -11.77 0.88
CA LYS A 74 2.68 -11.76 2.23
C LYS A 74 2.08 -10.69 3.12
N ALA A 75 1.81 -9.51 2.58
CA ALA A 75 1.15 -8.45 3.33
C ALA A 75 -0.28 -8.84 3.71
N ALA A 76 -1.00 -9.48 2.79
CA ALA A 76 -2.34 -9.98 3.08
C ALA A 76 -2.34 -11.04 4.19
N GLU A 77 -1.35 -11.91 4.21
CA GLU A 77 -1.19 -12.92 5.27
C GLU A 77 -0.96 -12.28 6.64
N VAL A 78 -0.14 -11.22 6.70
CA VAL A 78 0.08 -10.47 7.94
C VAL A 78 -1.23 -9.86 8.44
N LEU A 79 -2.06 -9.35 7.54
CA LEU A 79 -3.33 -8.70 7.89
C LEU A 79 -4.44 -9.69 8.26
N GLN A 80 -4.29 -10.96 7.92
CA GLN A 80 -5.30 -11.99 8.13
C GLN A 80 -5.67 -12.16 9.61
N THR A 81 -4.72 -11.97 10.52
CA THR A 81 -4.90 -12.13 11.97
C THR A 81 -5.25 -10.84 12.68
N LYS A 82 -5.45 -9.74 11.92
CA LYS A 82 -5.66 -8.40 12.47
C LYS A 82 -7.05 -7.86 12.11
N GLU A 83 -7.56 -6.99 12.95
CA GLU A 83 -8.79 -6.25 12.64
C GLU A 83 -8.50 -5.14 11.63
N THR A 84 -8.52 -5.49 10.36
CA THR A 84 -8.15 -4.59 9.28
C THR A 84 -9.38 -3.84 8.77
N GLY A 85 -9.38 -2.52 8.91
CA GLY A 85 -10.44 -1.68 8.37
C GLY A 85 -10.09 -1.17 6.98
N SER A 86 -9.00 -0.43 6.87
CA SER A 86 -8.61 0.23 5.63
C SER A 86 -7.13 0.04 5.34
N VAL A 87 -6.80 -0.16 4.08
CA VAL A 87 -5.42 -0.36 3.62
C VAL A 87 -5.13 0.62 2.50
N LEU A 88 -4.03 1.36 2.63
CA LEU A 88 -3.48 2.22 1.60
C LEU A 88 -2.22 1.59 1.03
N LEU A 89 -2.21 1.32 -0.25
CA LEU A 89 -1.05 0.78 -0.95
C LEU A 89 -0.37 1.88 -1.77
N GLU A 90 0.86 2.20 -1.46
CA GLU A 90 1.71 3.12 -2.21
C GLU A 90 3.07 2.48 -2.52
N CYS A 91 3.39 2.29 -3.78
CA CYS A 91 2.50 2.46 -4.93
C CYS A 91 2.56 1.21 -5.81
N MET A 92 1.57 1.01 -6.63
CA MET A 92 1.48 -0.15 -7.51
C MET A 92 2.61 -0.19 -8.54
N SER A 93 3.04 0.98 -9.06
CA SER A 93 4.13 1.04 -10.04
C SER A 93 5.46 0.55 -9.46
N ASN A 94 5.78 0.89 -8.23
CA ASN A 94 6.98 0.37 -7.55
C ASN A 94 6.89 -1.13 -7.32
N LEU A 95 5.72 -1.61 -6.92
CA LEU A 95 5.51 -3.04 -6.71
C LEU A 95 5.71 -3.83 -8.00
N VAL A 96 5.13 -3.37 -9.11
CA VAL A 96 5.28 -4.01 -10.41
C VAL A 96 6.74 -4.00 -10.85
N ALA A 97 7.44 -2.87 -10.71
CA ALA A 97 8.84 -2.77 -11.06
C ALA A 97 9.71 -3.71 -10.21
N ASN A 98 9.44 -3.81 -8.91
CA ASN A 98 10.15 -4.74 -8.04
C ASN A 98 9.95 -6.19 -8.48
N GLU A 99 8.72 -6.57 -8.82
CA GLU A 99 8.43 -7.93 -9.30
C GLU A 99 9.11 -8.24 -10.62
N MET A 100 9.21 -7.26 -11.52
CA MET A 100 9.83 -7.45 -12.83
C MET A 100 11.36 -7.52 -12.78
N PHE A 101 11.98 -6.73 -11.92
CA PHE A 101 13.42 -6.46 -12.01
C PHE A 101 14.24 -6.92 -10.82
N GLN A 102 13.66 -7.17 -9.65
CA GLN A 102 14.39 -7.66 -8.49
C GLN A 102 14.66 -9.17 -8.59
N GLU A 103 15.74 -9.62 -7.97
CA GLU A 103 16.15 -11.02 -7.98
C GLU A 103 15.05 -11.94 -7.41
N ASP A 104 14.40 -11.50 -6.35
CA ASP A 104 13.32 -12.23 -5.68
C ASP A 104 11.93 -11.94 -6.24
N GLY A 105 11.86 -11.23 -7.38
CA GLY A 105 10.60 -10.89 -8.03
C GLY A 105 10.03 -12.01 -8.88
N ALA A 106 8.81 -11.81 -9.34
CA ALA A 106 8.06 -12.81 -10.12
C ALA A 106 8.43 -12.85 -11.61
N HIS A 107 9.17 -11.86 -12.09
CA HIS A 107 9.65 -11.75 -13.48
C HIS A 107 8.50 -11.87 -14.49
N GLU A 108 8.46 -12.91 -15.32
CA GLU A 108 7.39 -13.11 -16.31
C GLU A 108 6.02 -13.37 -15.69
N ASN A 109 5.95 -13.75 -14.41
CA ASN A 109 4.71 -14.01 -13.69
C ASN A 109 4.22 -12.80 -12.88
N THR A 110 4.74 -11.60 -13.17
CA THR A 110 4.44 -10.37 -12.41
C THR A 110 2.94 -10.09 -12.33
N VAL A 111 2.22 -10.16 -13.44
CA VAL A 111 0.79 -9.85 -13.48
C VAL A 111 0.01 -10.78 -12.56
N GLU A 112 0.25 -12.09 -12.67
CA GLU A 112 -0.44 -13.09 -11.84
C GLU A 112 -0.17 -12.89 -10.35
N VAL A 113 1.09 -12.66 -9.98
CA VAL A 113 1.49 -12.49 -8.58
C VAL A 113 0.91 -11.20 -7.99
N VAL A 114 0.97 -10.09 -8.72
CA VAL A 114 0.42 -8.81 -8.26
C VAL A 114 -1.10 -8.90 -8.12
N MET A 115 -1.78 -9.46 -9.12
CA MET A 115 -3.25 -9.58 -9.09
C MET A 115 -3.74 -10.50 -7.98
N GLU A 116 -3.04 -11.61 -7.72
CA GLU A 116 -3.36 -12.48 -6.59
C GLU A 116 -3.21 -11.75 -5.26
N GLY A 117 -2.14 -10.97 -5.12
CA GLY A 117 -1.93 -10.17 -3.92
C GLY A 117 -3.02 -9.13 -3.69
N VAL A 118 -3.42 -8.42 -4.74
CA VAL A 118 -4.52 -7.44 -4.67
C VAL A 118 -5.83 -8.14 -4.28
N HIS A 119 -6.12 -9.28 -4.89
CA HIS A 119 -7.31 -10.06 -4.56
C HIS A 119 -7.36 -10.46 -3.09
N ARG A 120 -6.24 -10.96 -2.55
CA ARG A 120 -6.13 -11.33 -1.15
C ARG A 120 -6.31 -10.13 -0.22
N LEU A 121 -5.71 -8.99 -0.56
CA LEU A 121 -5.90 -7.76 0.22
C LEU A 121 -7.35 -7.32 0.27
N ARG A 122 -8.06 -7.42 -0.85
CA ARG A 122 -9.48 -7.06 -0.91
C ARG A 122 -10.35 -7.96 -0.04
N GLU A 123 -9.95 -9.21 0.13
CA GLU A 123 -10.63 -10.12 1.05
C GLU A 123 -10.41 -9.76 2.51
N GLN A 124 -9.23 -9.20 2.85
CA GLN A 124 -8.83 -8.89 4.23
C GLN A 124 -9.24 -7.49 4.66
N ALA A 125 -9.33 -6.54 3.75
CA ALA A 125 -9.59 -5.14 4.06
C ALA A 125 -11.04 -4.76 3.76
N GLY A 126 -11.62 -3.93 4.62
CA GLY A 126 -12.91 -3.30 4.34
C GLY A 126 -12.80 -2.29 3.20
N ASN A 127 -11.70 -1.54 3.17
CA ASN A 127 -11.39 -0.56 2.13
C ASN A 127 -9.94 -0.73 1.69
N LEU A 128 -9.72 -0.77 0.39
CA LEU A 128 -8.40 -0.78 -0.23
C LEU A 128 -8.28 0.40 -1.19
N VAL A 129 -7.30 1.24 -0.95
CA VAL A 129 -7.02 2.41 -1.79
C VAL A 129 -5.63 2.34 -2.40
#